data_85e77585c5e9ab21465427a3b85bbf0c
#
_entry.id   85e77585c5e9ab21465427a3b85bbf0c
#
_cell.length_a   1.000
_cell.length_b   1.000
_cell.length_c   1.000
_cell.angle_alpha   90.00
_cell.angle_beta   90.00
_cell.angle_gamma   90.00
#
_symmetry.space_group_name_H-M   'P 1'
#
loop_
_entity.id
_entity.type
_entity.pdbx_description
1 polymer ?
#
loop_
_entity_poly.entity_id
_entity_poly.type
_entity_poly.pdbx_seq_one_letter_code
_entity_poly.pdbx_strand_id
1 'polypeptide(L)'
;VLDFQKLSAQYQQALLRQVVPFWLKYGHDGQCGGYFDLLSTKGQVIEGDKFVSHQAQQTWAFAWLYNILDGQPAWLKNAQHGGTFLSQFAHTNTLACYAQLDRRGRPVAPATTILADCSVVMAYVQLHHATADDEWVMLAKQTLSNLLQRREAIRAEQVATIGGFRQVRHLSEPVALLKTLLDMQSLLDEESWKQEVDLVVQELLHEFVDRRADVLREYILPEGSFINTPEGRRINVGLTFQAVNYLFDFYGETIQTKTWVAGNRKLATQMTGWCLRLCEQAWDEASGGLNQYVDIKQQPSIYPDWQQKWAWVQVESLSALLKGYLYTRQPDCLKWFKRIHDYTFHYFPDTTHIGWHVIIDPQGQPLIHAKSTPSVGCYSLVRCLTEAAQLLTKCEQAQTKEKSGRTVY
;
A
#
# COMPACT_ATOMS: atom_id res chain seq x y z
N VAL A 1 22.50 -16.90 -9.21
CA VAL A 1 22.68 -15.89 -8.16
C VAL A 1 22.04 -14.60 -8.65
N LEU A 2 21.18 -13.95 -7.85
CA LEU A 2 20.59 -12.67 -8.19
C LEU A 2 21.65 -11.56 -8.16
N ASP A 3 21.67 -10.73 -9.19
CA ASP A 3 22.48 -9.52 -9.25
C ASP A 3 21.66 -8.37 -8.63
N PHE A 4 21.86 -8.11 -7.35
CA PHE A 4 21.10 -7.12 -6.61
C PHE A 4 21.33 -5.68 -7.10
N GLN A 5 22.54 -5.34 -7.54
CA GLN A 5 22.84 -4.00 -8.06
C GLN A 5 22.10 -3.75 -9.37
N LYS A 6 22.17 -4.71 -10.29
CA LYS A 6 21.45 -4.63 -11.57
C LYS A 6 19.94 -4.54 -11.35
N LEU A 7 19.39 -5.35 -10.44
CA LEU A 7 17.98 -5.30 -10.10
C LEU A 7 17.59 -3.95 -9.48
N SER A 8 18.36 -3.47 -8.49
CA SER A 8 18.09 -2.15 -7.87
C SER A 8 18.04 -1.03 -8.93
N ALA A 9 19.01 -1.01 -9.85
CA ALA A 9 19.03 -0.04 -10.95
C ALA A 9 17.80 -0.18 -11.87
N GLN A 10 17.33 -1.40 -12.13
CA GLN A 10 16.13 -1.65 -12.94
C GLN A 10 14.87 -1.10 -12.27
N TYR A 11 14.71 -1.26 -10.95
CA TYR A 11 13.58 -0.70 -10.20
C TYR A 11 13.62 0.82 -10.18
N GLN A 12 14.79 1.43 -9.97
CA GLN A 12 14.97 2.88 -10.06
C GLN A 12 14.63 3.41 -11.45
N GLN A 13 15.07 2.72 -12.50
CA GLN A 13 14.75 3.10 -13.87
C GLN A 13 13.24 3.02 -14.15
N ALA A 14 12.56 1.96 -13.72
CA ALA A 14 11.10 1.82 -13.86
C ALA A 14 10.36 2.95 -13.15
N LEU A 15 10.75 3.28 -11.93
CA LEU A 15 10.20 4.39 -11.17
C LEU A 15 10.42 5.73 -11.87
N LEU A 16 11.70 6.08 -12.13
CA LEU A 16 12.08 7.44 -12.52
C LEU A 16 11.89 7.74 -14.01
N ARG A 17 11.83 6.71 -14.88
CA ARG A 17 11.66 6.90 -16.33
C ARG A 17 10.30 6.50 -16.87
N GLN A 18 9.48 5.78 -16.08
CA GLN A 18 8.17 5.30 -16.52
C GLN A 18 7.03 5.78 -15.61
N VAL A 19 7.06 5.43 -14.32
CA VAL A 19 5.92 5.70 -13.42
C VAL A 19 5.82 7.18 -13.07
N VAL A 20 6.86 7.74 -12.46
CA VAL A 20 6.85 9.16 -12.01
C VAL A 20 6.62 10.14 -13.16
N PRO A 21 7.27 10.03 -14.33
CA PRO A 21 7.05 10.97 -15.44
C PRO A 21 5.63 10.96 -15.99
N PHE A 22 4.93 9.83 -15.97
CA PHE A 22 3.53 9.78 -16.39
C PHE A 22 2.67 10.70 -15.53
N TRP A 23 2.75 10.54 -14.20
CA TRP A 23 1.93 11.31 -13.26
C TRP A 23 2.33 12.78 -13.20
N LEU A 24 3.60 13.12 -13.31
CA LEU A 24 4.07 14.51 -13.43
C LEU A 24 3.53 15.20 -14.67
N LYS A 25 3.50 14.48 -15.79
CA LYS A 25 3.10 15.05 -17.07
C LYS A 25 1.59 15.20 -17.22
N TYR A 26 0.83 14.22 -16.77
CA TYR A 26 -0.60 14.11 -17.07
C TYR A 26 -1.52 14.26 -15.87
N GLY A 27 -1.02 14.02 -14.65
CA GLY A 27 -1.83 14.02 -13.43
C GLY A 27 -2.26 15.41 -12.95
N HIS A 28 -1.55 16.45 -13.30
CA HIS A 28 -1.74 17.81 -12.77
C HIS A 28 -2.97 18.52 -13.33
N ASP A 29 -3.95 18.92 -12.50
CA ASP A 29 -5.08 19.78 -12.89
C ASP A 29 -4.74 21.24 -12.60
N GLY A 30 -4.17 21.93 -13.57
CA GLY A 30 -3.78 23.34 -13.44
C GLY A 30 -4.95 24.34 -13.40
N GLN A 31 -6.18 23.90 -13.66
CA GLN A 31 -7.36 24.79 -13.67
C GLN A 31 -8.12 24.76 -12.35
N CYS A 32 -8.32 23.57 -11.78
CA CYS A 32 -9.15 23.39 -10.59
C CYS A 32 -8.37 22.97 -9.35
N GLY A 33 -7.06 22.79 -9.47
CA GLY A 33 -6.20 22.29 -8.38
C GLY A 33 -6.25 20.77 -8.23
N GLY A 34 -5.31 20.22 -7.48
CA GLY A 34 -5.19 18.78 -7.31
C GLY A 34 -4.81 18.04 -8.59
N TYR A 35 -5.26 16.79 -8.70
CA TYR A 35 -4.87 15.91 -9.78
C TYR A 35 -6.07 15.34 -10.53
N PHE A 36 -5.82 14.88 -11.76
CA PHE A 36 -6.73 13.97 -12.47
C PHE A 36 -6.46 12.54 -12.00
N ASP A 37 -7.46 11.88 -11.46
CA ASP A 37 -7.32 10.53 -10.91
C ASP A 37 -7.42 9.45 -11.99
N LEU A 38 -8.31 9.65 -12.96
CA LEU A 38 -8.59 8.67 -14.01
C LEU A 38 -8.06 9.14 -15.35
N LEU A 39 -6.93 8.56 -15.75
CA LEU A 39 -6.21 8.91 -16.96
C LEU A 39 -6.10 7.71 -17.90
N SER A 40 -6.34 7.93 -19.21
CA SER A 40 -6.10 6.92 -20.22
C SER A 40 -4.60 6.59 -20.35
N THR A 41 -4.29 5.52 -21.09
CA THR A 41 -2.90 5.17 -21.41
C THR A 41 -2.15 6.30 -22.13
N LYS A 42 -2.85 7.18 -22.82
CA LYS A 42 -2.30 8.36 -23.52
C LYS A 42 -2.25 9.62 -22.65
N GLY A 43 -2.67 9.54 -21.38
CA GLY A 43 -2.75 10.70 -20.49
C GLY A 43 -3.97 11.60 -20.71
N GLN A 44 -4.99 11.14 -21.41
CA GLN A 44 -6.25 11.87 -21.55
C GLN A 44 -7.12 11.65 -20.32
N VAL A 45 -7.79 12.69 -19.86
CA VAL A 45 -8.72 12.63 -18.73
C VAL A 45 -9.94 11.79 -19.13
N ILE A 46 -10.20 10.71 -18.38
CA ILE A 46 -11.37 9.85 -18.56
C ILE A 46 -12.53 10.42 -17.75
N GLU A 47 -12.26 10.80 -16.49
CA GLU A 47 -13.23 11.35 -15.56
C GLU A 47 -12.60 12.51 -14.79
N GLY A 48 -13.39 13.58 -14.55
CA GLY A 48 -12.92 14.78 -13.86
C GLY A 48 -13.09 14.74 -12.34
N ASP A 49 -13.97 13.90 -11.81
CA ASP A 49 -14.18 13.75 -10.38
C ASP A 49 -12.92 13.22 -9.68
N LYS A 50 -12.75 13.60 -8.42
CA LYS A 50 -11.54 13.37 -7.64
C LYS A 50 -11.83 12.52 -6.40
N PHE A 51 -11.16 11.38 -6.28
CA PHE A 51 -11.20 10.57 -5.09
C PHE A 51 -10.20 11.13 -4.06
N VAL A 52 -10.66 11.54 -2.89
CA VAL A 52 -9.82 12.18 -1.88
C VAL A 52 -8.63 11.29 -1.48
N SER A 53 -8.84 9.98 -1.40
CA SER A 53 -7.73 9.05 -1.14
C SER A 53 -6.66 9.08 -2.25
N HIS A 54 -7.04 9.17 -3.53
CA HIS A 54 -6.07 9.27 -4.64
C HIS A 54 -5.34 10.60 -4.64
N GLN A 55 -6.06 11.72 -4.43
CA GLN A 55 -5.43 13.03 -4.27
C GLN A 55 -4.38 13.01 -3.18
N ALA A 56 -4.71 12.44 -2.02
CA ALA A 56 -3.82 12.32 -0.89
C ALA A 56 -2.64 11.36 -1.15
N GLN A 57 -2.89 10.21 -1.75
CA GLN A 57 -1.85 9.23 -2.07
C GLN A 57 -0.86 9.75 -3.11
N GLN A 58 -1.33 10.51 -4.11
CA GLN A 58 -0.43 11.13 -5.07
C GLN A 58 0.38 12.27 -4.43
N THR A 59 -0.23 13.08 -3.57
CA THR A 59 0.45 14.11 -2.76
C THR A 59 1.53 13.46 -1.90
N TRP A 60 1.19 12.40 -1.18
CA TRP A 60 2.12 11.60 -0.37
C TRP A 60 3.29 11.08 -1.21
N ALA A 61 3.00 10.49 -2.37
CA ALA A 61 4.01 9.89 -3.23
C ALA A 61 5.07 10.90 -3.67
N PHE A 62 4.66 12.09 -4.12
CA PHE A 62 5.61 13.11 -4.57
C PHE A 62 6.36 13.78 -3.42
N ALA A 63 5.70 14.04 -2.28
CA ALA A 63 6.36 14.57 -1.09
C ALA A 63 7.37 13.55 -0.53
N TRP A 64 6.98 12.29 -0.45
CA TRP A 64 7.84 11.21 0.03
C TRP A 64 9.07 11.00 -0.87
N LEU A 65 8.90 10.97 -2.20
CA LEU A 65 10.02 10.90 -3.13
C LEU A 65 10.99 12.07 -2.95
N TYR A 66 10.46 13.28 -2.76
CA TYR A 66 11.28 14.46 -2.48
C TYR A 66 12.09 14.30 -1.19
N ASN A 67 11.48 13.74 -0.14
CA ASN A 67 12.12 13.57 1.16
C ASN A 67 13.21 12.49 1.16
N ILE A 68 13.08 11.43 0.37
CA ILE A 68 13.97 10.25 0.46
C ILE A 68 14.92 10.07 -0.71
N LEU A 69 14.74 10.80 -1.80
CA LEU A 69 15.62 10.79 -2.97
C LEU A 69 16.29 12.16 -3.16
N ASP A 70 16.62 12.52 -4.39
CA ASP A 70 17.43 13.69 -4.73
C ASP A 70 16.75 15.06 -4.54
N GLY A 71 15.59 15.14 -3.88
CA GLY A 71 14.91 16.39 -3.56
C GLY A 71 14.55 17.25 -4.78
N GLN A 72 14.03 16.65 -5.86
CA GLN A 72 13.76 17.39 -7.09
C GLN A 72 12.63 18.40 -6.92
N PRO A 73 12.85 19.70 -7.28
CA PRO A 73 11.86 20.75 -7.07
C PRO A 73 10.51 20.49 -7.74
N ALA A 74 10.49 19.76 -8.87
CA ALA A 74 9.26 19.40 -9.56
C ALA A 74 8.36 18.49 -8.72
N TRP A 75 8.95 17.59 -7.93
CA TRP A 75 8.19 16.71 -7.03
C TRP A 75 7.57 17.50 -5.88
N LEU A 76 8.36 18.39 -5.26
CA LEU A 76 7.85 19.25 -4.19
C LEU A 76 6.71 20.14 -4.68
N LYS A 77 6.90 20.80 -5.83
CA LYS A 77 5.86 21.66 -6.41
C LYS A 77 4.57 20.86 -6.70
N ASN A 78 4.70 19.65 -7.21
CA ASN A 78 3.55 18.78 -7.48
C ASN A 78 2.86 18.34 -6.17
N ALA A 79 3.62 17.98 -5.13
CA ALA A 79 3.09 17.65 -3.82
C ALA A 79 2.36 18.83 -3.16
N GLN A 80 2.95 20.02 -3.18
CA GLN A 80 2.31 21.23 -2.64
C GLN A 80 1.00 21.57 -3.37
N HIS A 81 0.95 21.35 -4.68
CA HIS A 81 -0.27 21.54 -5.45
C HIS A 81 -1.42 20.62 -4.97
N GLY A 82 -1.13 19.35 -4.74
CA GLY A 82 -2.09 18.42 -4.16
C GLY A 82 -2.45 18.75 -2.71
N GLY A 83 -1.46 19.12 -1.89
CA GLY A 83 -1.68 19.53 -0.50
C GLY A 83 -2.61 20.73 -0.37
N THR A 84 -2.42 21.74 -1.21
CA THR A 84 -3.31 22.92 -1.27
C THR A 84 -4.75 22.51 -1.61
N PHE A 85 -4.94 21.62 -2.57
CA PHE A 85 -6.28 21.12 -2.90
C PHE A 85 -6.91 20.35 -1.73
N LEU A 86 -6.14 19.48 -1.06
CA LEU A 86 -6.62 18.73 0.09
C LEU A 86 -7.02 19.62 1.26
N SER A 87 -6.19 20.60 1.63
CA SER A 87 -6.48 21.51 2.73
C SER A 87 -7.73 22.36 2.51
N GLN A 88 -8.01 22.70 1.26
CA GLN A 88 -9.18 23.51 0.89
C GLN A 88 -10.48 22.70 0.76
N PHE A 89 -10.42 21.46 0.30
CA PHE A 89 -11.62 20.77 -0.16
C PHE A 89 -11.85 19.38 0.45
N ALA A 90 -10.83 18.73 1.00
CA ALA A 90 -10.95 17.34 1.45
C ALA A 90 -11.84 17.17 2.69
N HIS A 91 -11.94 18.19 3.54
CA HIS A 91 -12.54 18.11 4.86
C HIS A 91 -13.97 18.63 4.92
N THR A 92 -14.80 17.93 5.71
CA THR A 92 -16.08 18.46 6.20
C THR A 92 -15.84 19.49 7.31
N ASN A 93 -16.90 20.17 7.75
CA ASN A 93 -16.84 21.08 8.90
C ASN A 93 -16.44 20.39 10.21
N THR A 94 -16.52 19.07 10.28
CA THR A 94 -16.13 18.24 11.43
C THR A 94 -14.77 17.56 11.25
N LEU A 95 -13.97 17.98 10.27
CA LEU A 95 -12.66 17.42 9.91
C LEU A 95 -12.67 15.96 9.43
N ALA A 96 -13.83 15.37 9.16
CA ALA A 96 -13.91 14.13 8.43
C ALA A 96 -13.62 14.37 6.95
N CYS A 97 -12.95 13.44 6.27
CA CYS A 97 -12.70 13.59 4.84
C CYS A 97 -13.91 13.13 4.02
N TYR A 98 -14.13 13.73 2.85
CA TYR A 98 -15.02 13.19 1.82
C TYR A 98 -14.38 11.99 1.12
N ALA A 99 -15.19 11.10 0.55
CA ALA A 99 -14.69 10.04 -0.33
C ALA A 99 -14.39 10.58 -1.73
N GLN A 100 -15.29 11.44 -2.25
CA GLN A 100 -15.23 11.92 -3.60
C GLN A 100 -15.68 13.38 -3.70
N LEU A 101 -15.00 14.14 -4.52
CA LEU A 101 -15.26 15.53 -4.87
C LEU A 101 -15.45 15.62 -6.39
N ASP A 102 -16.21 16.61 -6.86
CA ASP A 102 -16.17 16.94 -8.27
C ASP A 102 -14.81 17.60 -8.63
N ARG A 103 -14.58 17.84 -9.90
CA ARG A 103 -13.33 18.45 -10.38
C ARG A 103 -13.00 19.78 -9.68
N ARG A 104 -14.02 20.55 -9.26
CA ARG A 104 -13.87 21.87 -8.61
C ARG A 104 -13.77 21.80 -7.09
N GLY A 105 -13.74 20.60 -6.49
CA GLY A 105 -13.66 20.40 -5.06
C GLY A 105 -15.00 20.41 -4.32
N ARG A 106 -16.15 20.38 -5.02
CA ARG A 106 -17.45 20.29 -4.36
C ARG A 106 -17.73 18.83 -3.96
N PRO A 107 -18.30 18.59 -2.78
CA PRO A 107 -18.61 17.24 -2.31
C PRO A 107 -19.55 16.48 -3.23
N VAL A 108 -19.17 15.25 -3.58
CA VAL A 108 -19.98 14.29 -4.35
C VAL A 108 -20.42 13.13 -3.47
N ALA A 109 -19.51 12.58 -2.67
CA ALA A 109 -19.82 11.48 -1.76
C ALA A 109 -19.11 11.64 -0.40
N PRO A 110 -19.82 11.39 0.72
CA PRO A 110 -19.19 11.32 2.03
C PRO A 110 -18.30 10.09 2.12
N ALA A 111 -17.33 10.11 3.04
CA ALA A 111 -16.58 8.91 3.38
C ALA A 111 -17.43 7.99 4.26
N THR A 112 -17.48 6.73 3.88
CA THR A 112 -18.10 5.64 4.69
C THR A 112 -17.03 4.82 5.42
N THR A 113 -15.75 5.11 5.19
CA THR A 113 -14.60 4.45 5.80
C THR A 113 -13.58 5.50 6.26
N ILE A 114 -12.59 5.07 7.03
CA ILE A 114 -11.48 5.94 7.46
C ILE A 114 -10.35 6.07 6.41
N LEU A 115 -10.45 5.40 5.26
CA LEU A 115 -9.34 5.27 4.32
C LEU A 115 -8.92 6.61 3.70
N ALA A 116 -9.88 7.49 3.42
CA ALA A 116 -9.57 8.82 2.90
C ALA A 116 -8.83 9.67 3.95
N ASP A 117 -9.32 9.64 5.20
CA ASP A 117 -8.68 10.36 6.32
C ASP A 117 -7.25 9.87 6.56
N CYS A 118 -7.03 8.55 6.59
CA CYS A 118 -5.70 7.96 6.71
C CYS A 118 -4.75 8.47 5.61
N SER A 119 -5.21 8.46 4.36
CA SER A 119 -4.41 8.93 3.24
C SER A 119 -4.08 10.41 3.34
N VAL A 120 -5.03 11.24 3.77
CA VAL A 120 -4.86 12.69 3.95
C VAL A 120 -3.85 13.00 5.06
N VAL A 121 -3.95 12.31 6.20
CA VAL A 121 -2.97 12.44 7.29
C VAL A 121 -1.56 12.12 6.79
N MET A 122 -1.40 10.99 6.09
CA MET A 122 -0.10 10.58 5.53
C MET A 122 0.46 11.65 4.57
N ALA A 123 -0.38 12.23 3.71
CA ALA A 123 0.04 13.29 2.78
C ALA A 123 0.54 14.54 3.51
N TYR A 124 -0.18 14.99 4.54
CA TYR A 124 0.21 16.15 5.34
C TYR A 124 1.53 15.92 6.10
N VAL A 125 1.74 14.71 6.64
CA VAL A 125 3.02 14.35 7.27
C VAL A 125 4.18 14.49 6.29
N GLN A 126 4.05 13.95 5.08
CA GLN A 126 5.13 14.03 4.10
C GLN A 126 5.35 15.45 3.59
N LEU A 127 4.30 16.26 3.46
CA LEU A 127 4.42 17.69 3.15
C LEU A 127 5.16 18.47 4.25
N HIS A 128 4.85 18.19 5.53
CA HIS A 128 5.62 18.79 6.63
C HIS A 128 7.10 18.44 6.54
N HIS A 129 7.43 17.18 6.36
CA HIS A 129 8.83 16.76 6.22
C HIS A 129 9.53 17.43 5.02
N ALA A 130 8.79 17.72 3.94
CA ALA A 130 9.34 18.36 2.75
C ALA A 130 9.46 19.87 2.84
N THR A 131 8.63 20.53 3.64
CA THR A 131 8.53 22.00 3.69
C THR A 131 8.90 22.61 5.02
N ALA A 132 8.94 21.82 6.10
CA ALA A 132 9.04 22.27 7.50
C ALA A 132 7.92 23.27 7.89
N ASP A 133 6.77 23.23 7.20
CA ASP A 133 5.62 24.08 7.51
C ASP A 133 4.74 23.39 8.55
N ASP A 134 4.54 24.04 9.68
CA ASP A 134 3.80 23.54 10.83
C ASP A 134 2.29 23.47 10.61
N GLU A 135 1.76 24.15 9.59
CA GLU A 135 0.35 24.03 9.21
C GLU A 135 0.00 22.59 8.83
N TRP A 136 0.90 21.90 8.13
CA TRP A 136 0.70 20.50 7.76
C TRP A 136 0.67 19.57 8.98
N VAL A 137 1.53 19.81 9.99
CA VAL A 137 1.50 19.03 11.25
C VAL A 137 0.19 19.24 11.97
N MET A 138 -0.25 20.50 12.06
CA MET A 138 -1.51 20.83 12.73
C MET A 138 -2.69 20.11 12.07
N LEU A 139 -2.81 20.19 10.75
CA LEU A 139 -3.87 19.51 10.00
C LEU A 139 -3.78 17.99 10.15
N ALA A 140 -2.58 17.40 10.08
CA ALA A 140 -2.38 15.96 10.28
C ALA A 140 -2.85 15.51 11.66
N LYS A 141 -2.45 16.20 12.72
CA LYS A 141 -2.83 15.87 14.12
C LYS A 141 -4.33 16.04 14.34
N GLN A 142 -4.93 17.10 13.84
CA GLN A 142 -6.37 17.35 13.98
C GLN A 142 -7.20 16.27 13.25
N THR A 143 -6.80 15.93 12.02
CA THR A 143 -7.47 14.90 11.23
C THR A 143 -7.34 13.53 11.89
N LEU A 144 -6.13 13.17 12.37
CA LEU A 144 -5.92 11.91 13.07
C LEU A 144 -6.72 11.83 14.36
N SER A 145 -6.71 12.88 15.20
CA SER A 145 -7.48 12.91 16.45
C SER A 145 -8.98 12.74 16.20
N ASN A 146 -9.52 13.45 15.20
CA ASN A 146 -10.91 13.29 14.80
C ASN A 146 -11.20 11.88 14.29
N LEU A 147 -10.32 11.34 13.45
CA LEU A 147 -10.44 9.98 12.93
C LEU A 147 -10.52 8.94 14.06
N LEU A 148 -9.60 8.99 15.03
CA LEU A 148 -9.56 8.02 16.13
C LEU A 148 -10.81 8.12 17.01
N GLN A 149 -11.30 9.33 17.31
CA GLN A 149 -12.51 9.53 18.12
C GLN A 149 -13.78 8.96 17.46
N ARG A 150 -13.92 9.07 16.14
CA ARG A 150 -15.13 8.61 15.42
C ARG A 150 -15.01 7.21 14.82
N ARG A 151 -13.84 6.56 14.92
CA ARG A 151 -13.57 5.25 14.31
C ARG A 151 -14.61 4.20 14.68
N GLU A 152 -14.96 4.11 15.96
CA GLU A 152 -15.95 3.13 16.43
C GLU A 152 -17.38 3.49 15.96
N ALA A 153 -17.71 4.77 15.90
CA ALA A 153 -18.99 5.21 15.34
C ALA A 153 -19.11 4.87 13.85
N ILE A 154 -18.04 5.12 13.06
CA ILE A 154 -17.99 4.73 11.64
C ILE A 154 -18.18 3.22 11.49
N ARG A 155 -17.54 2.42 12.33
CA ARG A 155 -17.69 0.95 12.31
C ARG A 155 -19.12 0.50 12.60
N ALA A 156 -19.79 1.16 13.53
CA ALA A 156 -21.20 0.86 13.86
C ALA A 156 -22.16 1.24 12.71
N GLU A 157 -21.85 2.32 11.97
CA GLU A 157 -22.64 2.80 10.84
C GLU A 157 -22.34 2.05 9.54
N GLN A 158 -21.15 1.47 9.42
CA GLN A 158 -20.78 0.67 8.27
C GLN A 158 -21.61 -0.61 8.20
N VAL A 159 -22.66 -0.55 7.41
CA VAL A 159 -23.41 -1.73 7.02
C VAL A 159 -22.73 -2.39 5.82
N ALA A 160 -21.46 -2.76 5.96
CA ALA A 160 -20.87 -3.69 5.02
C ALA A 160 -21.45 -5.07 5.32
N THR A 161 -22.15 -5.66 4.35
CA THR A 161 -22.80 -6.96 4.54
C THR A 161 -22.17 -8.00 3.62
N ILE A 162 -21.82 -9.14 4.19
CA ILE A 162 -21.54 -10.35 3.43
C ILE A 162 -22.72 -11.30 3.57
N GLY A 163 -23.17 -11.88 2.47
CA GLY A 163 -24.28 -12.84 2.47
C GLY A 163 -25.59 -12.25 2.97
N GLY A 164 -25.84 -10.97 2.66
CA GLY A 164 -27.14 -10.32 2.77
C GLY A 164 -27.36 -9.43 4.00
N PHE A 165 -26.85 -9.73 5.21
CA PHE A 165 -27.25 -8.94 6.40
C PHE A 165 -26.27 -8.93 7.58
N ARG A 166 -25.02 -9.36 7.39
CA ARG A 166 -24.05 -9.38 8.48
C ARG A 166 -23.11 -8.19 8.40
N GLN A 167 -22.98 -7.44 9.47
CA GLN A 167 -21.91 -6.47 9.62
C GLN A 167 -20.55 -7.19 9.58
N VAL A 168 -19.58 -6.60 8.90
CA VAL A 168 -18.22 -7.13 8.81
C VAL A 168 -17.22 -6.01 9.02
N ARG A 169 -16.05 -6.38 9.52
CA ARG A 169 -14.86 -5.51 9.56
C ARG A 169 -13.95 -5.95 8.43
N HIS A 170 -13.31 -4.98 7.76
CA HIS A 170 -12.47 -5.20 6.61
C HIS A 170 -10.99 -4.91 6.94
N LEU A 171 -10.10 -5.77 6.48
CA LEU A 171 -8.65 -5.70 6.73
C LEU A 171 -8.00 -4.37 6.29
N SER A 172 -8.55 -3.71 5.26
CA SER A 172 -7.98 -2.45 4.76
C SER A 172 -7.97 -1.32 5.80
N GLU A 173 -8.91 -1.33 6.75
CA GLU A 173 -9.02 -0.29 7.77
C GLU A 173 -7.81 -0.30 8.74
N PRO A 174 -7.53 -1.39 9.47
CA PRO A 174 -6.37 -1.43 10.35
C PRO A 174 -5.04 -1.37 9.57
N VAL A 175 -4.98 -1.84 8.33
CA VAL A 175 -3.79 -1.72 7.47
C VAL A 175 -3.50 -0.26 7.12
N ALA A 176 -4.51 0.51 6.71
CA ALA A 176 -4.36 1.93 6.42
C ALA A 176 -3.98 2.73 7.68
N LEU A 177 -4.63 2.43 8.81
CA LEU A 177 -4.34 3.11 10.07
C LEU A 177 -2.93 2.80 10.58
N LEU A 178 -2.45 1.55 10.45
CA LEU A 178 -1.07 1.20 10.80
C LEU A 178 -0.08 2.06 10.00
N LYS A 179 -0.24 2.15 8.67
CA LYS A 179 0.64 2.99 7.85
C LYS A 179 0.59 4.45 8.24
N THR A 180 -0.60 4.96 8.55
CA THR A 180 -0.79 6.34 9.02
C THR A 180 -0.04 6.60 10.32
N LEU A 181 -0.13 5.70 11.29
CA LEU A 181 0.57 5.82 12.57
C LEU A 181 2.08 5.70 12.40
N LEU A 182 2.57 4.85 11.48
CA LEU A 182 4.00 4.79 11.16
C LEU A 182 4.51 6.12 10.58
N ASP A 183 3.78 6.75 9.69
CA ASP A 183 4.15 8.07 9.17
C ASP A 183 4.09 9.16 10.25
N MET A 184 3.16 9.08 11.19
CA MET A 184 2.99 10.04 12.29
C MET A 184 4.00 9.87 13.45
N GLN A 185 4.82 8.83 13.46
CA GLN A 185 5.71 8.46 14.57
C GLN A 185 6.56 9.62 15.08
N SER A 186 7.20 10.36 14.18
CA SER A 186 8.07 11.49 14.54
C SER A 186 7.33 12.76 15.02
N LEU A 187 6.01 12.81 14.85
CA LEU A 187 5.17 13.99 15.12
C LEU A 187 4.27 13.84 16.35
N LEU A 188 4.13 12.63 16.87
CA LEU A 188 3.40 12.35 18.11
C LEU A 188 4.36 12.16 19.28
N ASP A 189 3.87 12.32 20.51
CA ASP A 189 4.61 11.88 21.67
C ASP A 189 4.70 10.34 21.68
N GLU A 190 5.83 9.84 22.19
CA GLU A 190 6.16 8.41 22.10
C GLU A 190 5.12 7.52 22.81
N GLU A 191 4.58 7.94 23.93
CA GLU A 191 3.63 7.16 24.73
C GLU A 191 2.28 7.02 24.00
N SER A 192 1.73 8.15 23.55
CA SER A 192 0.47 8.18 22.79
C SER A 192 0.60 7.41 21.46
N TRP A 193 1.71 7.62 20.74
CA TRP A 193 1.96 6.89 19.49
C TRP A 193 2.01 5.38 19.73
N LYS A 194 2.76 4.95 20.74
CA LYS A 194 2.92 3.54 21.07
C LYS A 194 1.59 2.90 21.45
N GLN A 195 0.78 3.58 22.25
CA GLN A 195 -0.54 3.09 22.62
C GLN A 195 -1.41 2.83 21.39
N GLU A 196 -1.51 3.78 20.48
CA GLU A 196 -2.35 3.66 19.28
C GLU A 196 -1.82 2.60 18.31
N VAL A 197 -0.52 2.55 18.05
CA VAL A 197 0.05 1.56 17.13
C VAL A 197 -0.04 0.15 17.68
N ASP A 198 0.18 -0.05 19.00
CA ASP A 198 0.05 -1.36 19.64
C ASP A 198 -1.40 -1.89 19.53
N LEU A 199 -2.42 -1.03 19.70
CA LEU A 199 -3.83 -1.41 19.52
C LEU A 199 -4.11 -1.92 18.10
N VAL A 200 -3.62 -1.19 17.09
CA VAL A 200 -3.82 -1.58 15.68
C VAL A 200 -3.05 -2.85 15.32
N VAL A 201 -1.83 -3.00 15.81
CA VAL A 201 -1.02 -4.20 15.59
C VAL A 201 -1.66 -5.42 16.29
N GLN A 202 -2.18 -5.25 17.49
CA GLN A 202 -2.92 -6.31 18.19
C GLN A 202 -4.19 -6.70 17.42
N GLU A 203 -4.94 -5.73 16.91
CA GLU A 203 -6.12 -6.00 16.06
C GLU A 203 -5.72 -6.86 14.84
N LEU A 204 -4.67 -6.46 14.11
CA LEU A 204 -4.18 -7.21 12.96
C LEU A 204 -3.76 -8.64 13.30
N LEU A 205 -2.98 -8.81 14.37
CA LEU A 205 -2.36 -10.09 14.73
C LEU A 205 -3.25 -11.03 15.54
N HIS A 206 -4.27 -10.51 16.22
CA HIS A 206 -5.15 -11.32 17.06
C HIS A 206 -6.54 -11.51 16.51
N GLU A 207 -7.08 -10.53 15.78
CA GLU A 207 -8.44 -10.61 15.27
C GLU A 207 -8.49 -11.05 13.81
N PHE A 208 -7.62 -10.49 12.95
CA PHE A 208 -7.60 -10.83 11.52
C PHE A 208 -6.81 -12.11 11.19
N VAL A 209 -5.96 -12.60 12.07
CA VAL A 209 -5.22 -13.85 11.84
C VAL A 209 -6.10 -15.07 12.15
N ASP A 210 -6.40 -15.85 11.14
CA ASP A 210 -6.95 -17.19 11.30
C ASP A 210 -5.83 -18.16 11.71
N ARG A 211 -5.75 -18.48 13.00
CA ARG A 211 -4.70 -19.33 13.56
C ARG A 211 -4.74 -20.78 13.05
N ARG A 212 -5.89 -21.25 12.54
CA ARG A 212 -6.03 -22.62 12.02
C ARG A 212 -5.47 -22.73 10.61
N ALA A 213 -5.77 -21.73 9.79
CA ALA A 213 -5.28 -21.65 8.42
C ALA A 213 -3.94 -20.90 8.31
N ASP A 214 -3.53 -20.20 9.38
CA ASP A 214 -2.33 -19.35 9.49
C ASP A 214 -2.24 -18.35 8.33
N VAL A 215 -3.32 -17.55 8.18
CA VAL A 215 -3.46 -16.51 7.17
C VAL A 215 -4.18 -15.28 7.74
N LEU A 216 -4.01 -14.12 7.10
CA LEU A 216 -4.81 -12.92 7.34
C LEU A 216 -6.12 -13.01 6.56
N ARG A 217 -7.25 -12.88 7.26
CA ARG A 217 -8.59 -12.81 6.65
C ARG A 217 -8.85 -11.40 6.14
N GLU A 218 -9.52 -11.30 4.99
CA GLU A 218 -9.96 -10.00 4.47
C GLU A 218 -11.15 -9.45 5.24
N TYR A 219 -12.08 -10.34 5.65
CA TYR A 219 -13.27 -10.00 6.39
C TYR A 219 -13.37 -10.81 7.68
N ILE A 220 -13.79 -10.13 8.75
CA ILE A 220 -14.16 -10.75 10.03
C ILE A 220 -15.50 -10.19 10.51
N LEU A 221 -16.21 -10.93 11.36
CA LEU A 221 -17.35 -10.40 12.08
C LEU A 221 -16.89 -9.42 13.17
N PRO A 222 -17.76 -8.53 13.68
CA PRO A 222 -17.38 -7.56 14.71
C PRO A 222 -16.73 -8.17 15.95
N GLU A 223 -17.13 -9.37 16.33
CA GLU A 223 -16.58 -10.16 17.44
C GLU A 223 -15.29 -10.94 17.08
N GLY A 224 -14.74 -10.76 15.88
CA GLY A 224 -13.53 -11.43 15.43
C GLY A 224 -13.73 -12.84 14.86
N SER A 225 -14.97 -13.34 14.76
CA SER A 225 -15.26 -14.65 14.17
C SER A 225 -15.15 -14.63 12.64
N PHE A 226 -14.86 -15.80 12.05
CA PHE A 226 -14.73 -15.95 10.61
C PHE A 226 -16.00 -16.51 9.97
N ILE A 227 -16.29 -16.03 8.76
CA ILE A 227 -17.43 -16.46 7.97
C ILE A 227 -16.97 -17.51 6.97
N ASN A 228 -17.66 -18.65 6.93
CA ASN A 228 -17.35 -19.76 6.01
C ASN A 228 -18.23 -19.73 4.75
N THR A 229 -18.48 -18.55 4.20
CA THR A 229 -19.08 -18.37 2.87
C THR A 229 -17.97 -18.09 1.85
N PRO A 230 -18.22 -18.18 0.53
CA PRO A 230 -17.22 -17.82 -0.47
C PRO A 230 -16.63 -16.44 -0.27
N GLU A 231 -17.46 -15.45 0.09
CA GLU A 231 -17.03 -14.09 0.38
C GLU A 231 -16.15 -14.02 1.62
N GLY A 232 -16.55 -14.69 2.69
CA GLY A 232 -15.79 -14.72 3.95
C GLY A 232 -14.51 -15.54 3.88
N ARG A 233 -14.38 -16.45 2.91
CA ARG A 233 -13.14 -17.22 2.67
C ARG A 233 -12.19 -16.56 1.69
N ARG A 234 -12.59 -15.47 1.04
CA ARG A 234 -11.76 -14.72 0.12
C ARG A 234 -10.56 -14.12 0.85
N ILE A 235 -9.40 -14.25 0.24
CA ILE A 235 -8.17 -13.55 0.63
C ILE A 235 -7.82 -12.57 -0.48
N ASN A 236 -7.67 -11.31 -0.12
CA ASN A 236 -7.15 -10.28 -1.00
C ASN A 236 -5.62 -10.35 -0.97
N VAL A 237 -5.03 -10.81 -2.06
CA VAL A 237 -3.59 -11.12 -2.14
C VAL A 237 -2.75 -9.87 -1.92
N GLY A 238 -3.05 -8.79 -2.63
CA GLY A 238 -2.31 -7.53 -2.52
C GLY A 238 -2.44 -6.89 -1.14
N LEU A 239 -3.65 -6.88 -0.58
CA LEU A 239 -3.89 -6.31 0.76
C LEU A 239 -3.17 -7.09 1.86
N THR A 240 -3.08 -8.42 1.73
CA THR A 240 -2.31 -9.24 2.67
C THR A 240 -0.81 -8.92 2.60
N PHE A 241 -0.24 -8.80 1.39
CA PHE A 241 1.16 -8.37 1.25
C PHE A 241 1.39 -6.95 1.78
N GLN A 242 0.44 -6.04 1.56
CA GLN A 242 0.52 -4.67 2.08
C GLN A 242 0.49 -4.65 3.61
N ALA A 243 -0.38 -5.44 4.25
CA ALA A 243 -0.41 -5.60 5.69
C ALA A 243 0.94 -6.11 6.24
N VAL A 244 1.51 -7.13 5.61
CA VAL A 244 2.80 -7.68 6.00
C VAL A 244 3.93 -6.67 5.78
N ASN A 245 3.90 -5.89 4.69
CA ASN A 245 4.87 -4.82 4.45
C ASN A 245 4.90 -3.81 5.61
N TYR A 246 3.74 -3.35 6.08
CA TYR A 246 3.67 -2.37 7.16
C TYR A 246 3.99 -2.98 8.54
N LEU A 247 3.64 -4.23 8.76
CA LEU A 247 4.08 -4.95 9.97
C LEU A 247 5.61 -5.13 10.00
N PHE A 248 6.25 -5.43 8.87
CA PHE A 248 7.71 -5.45 8.77
C PHE A 248 8.32 -4.07 9.00
N ASP A 249 7.70 -2.99 8.52
CA ASP A 249 8.18 -1.63 8.76
C ASP A 249 8.10 -1.29 10.26
N PHE A 250 7.00 -1.61 10.92
CA PHE A 250 6.85 -1.43 12.37
C PHE A 250 7.88 -2.20 13.18
N TYR A 251 8.06 -3.49 12.90
CA TYR A 251 9.02 -4.32 13.63
C TYR A 251 10.46 -4.10 13.17
N GLY A 252 10.68 -3.67 11.94
CA GLY A 252 12.01 -3.47 11.37
C GLY A 252 12.80 -2.36 12.06
N GLU A 253 12.16 -1.32 12.54
CA GLU A 253 12.82 -0.27 13.31
C GLU A 253 13.28 -0.78 14.67
N THR A 254 12.50 -1.63 15.34
CA THR A 254 12.89 -2.26 16.61
C THR A 254 14.01 -3.26 16.44
N ILE A 255 14.15 -3.87 15.24
CA ILE A 255 15.25 -4.79 14.90
C ILE A 255 16.60 -4.06 14.83
N GLN A 256 16.62 -2.82 14.37
CA GLN A 256 17.85 -2.03 14.24
C GLN A 256 18.37 -1.53 15.60
N THR A 257 17.56 -1.48 16.64
CA THR A 257 17.89 -0.90 17.96
C THR A 257 18.42 -1.88 18.98
N LYS A 258 19.03 -3.00 18.62
CA LYS A 258 19.63 -4.03 19.52
C LYS A 258 18.68 -4.71 20.53
N THR A 259 17.42 -4.35 20.58
CA THR A 259 16.39 -4.97 21.42
C THR A 259 15.59 -6.02 20.63
N TRP A 260 16.29 -6.81 19.83
CA TRP A 260 15.70 -7.94 19.14
C TRP A 260 15.20 -8.97 20.16
N VAL A 261 13.96 -8.84 20.56
CA VAL A 261 13.32 -9.80 21.44
C VAL A 261 13.06 -11.09 20.64
N ALA A 262 13.29 -12.24 21.23
CA ALA A 262 13.04 -13.55 20.59
C ALA A 262 11.63 -13.67 19.97
N GLY A 263 10.63 -12.95 20.53
CA GLY A 263 9.28 -12.84 19.99
C GLY A 263 9.20 -12.21 18.60
N ASN A 264 9.98 -11.16 18.33
CA ASN A 264 9.96 -10.48 17.02
C ASN A 264 10.52 -11.35 15.91
N ARG A 265 11.54 -12.18 16.22
CA ARG A 265 12.08 -13.15 15.27
C ARG A 265 11.06 -14.24 14.90
N LYS A 266 10.30 -14.73 15.89
CA LYS A 266 9.21 -15.68 15.64
C LYS A 266 8.14 -15.08 14.74
N LEU A 267 7.73 -13.84 15.01
CA LEU A 267 6.75 -13.12 14.22
C LEU A 267 7.25 -12.85 12.80
N ALA A 268 8.50 -12.41 12.62
CA ALA A 268 9.09 -12.22 11.30
C ALA A 268 9.07 -13.54 10.49
N THR A 269 9.39 -14.67 11.13
CA THR A 269 9.31 -16.00 10.50
C THR A 269 7.88 -16.35 10.13
N GLN A 270 6.90 -16.06 10.97
CA GLN A 270 5.49 -16.30 10.70
C GLN A 270 4.99 -15.43 9.52
N MET A 271 5.26 -14.13 9.54
CA MET A 271 4.91 -13.21 8.45
C MET A 271 5.54 -13.62 7.11
N THR A 272 6.80 -14.05 7.14
CA THR A 272 7.46 -14.61 5.95
C THR A 272 6.77 -15.88 5.47
N GLY A 273 6.36 -16.76 6.39
CA GLY A 273 5.57 -17.95 6.08
C GLY A 273 4.23 -17.62 5.41
N TRP A 274 3.54 -16.57 5.84
CA TRP A 274 2.31 -16.09 5.17
C TRP A 274 2.59 -15.66 3.73
N CYS A 275 3.67 -14.89 3.51
CA CYS A 275 4.05 -14.47 2.15
C CYS A 275 4.33 -15.66 1.23
N LEU A 276 5.11 -16.64 1.69
CA LEU A 276 5.49 -17.80 0.88
C LEU A 276 4.28 -18.66 0.52
N ARG A 277 3.42 -18.98 1.50
CA ARG A 277 2.18 -19.71 1.24
C ARG A 277 1.24 -18.97 0.31
N LEU A 278 1.12 -17.64 0.49
CA LEU A 278 0.27 -16.83 -0.38
C LEU A 278 0.80 -16.81 -1.81
N CYS A 279 2.12 -16.78 -2.00
CA CYS A 279 2.72 -16.94 -3.32
C CYS A 279 2.35 -18.29 -3.95
N GLU A 280 2.44 -19.39 -3.19
CA GLU A 280 2.07 -20.72 -3.68
C GLU A 280 0.60 -20.84 -4.06
N GLN A 281 -0.29 -20.26 -3.25
CA GLN A 281 -1.74 -20.32 -3.48
C GLN A 281 -2.22 -19.38 -4.57
N ALA A 282 -1.60 -18.21 -4.71
CA ALA A 282 -2.04 -17.17 -5.62
C ALA A 282 -1.36 -17.21 -6.99
N TRP A 283 -0.23 -17.93 -7.12
CA TRP A 283 0.46 -18.03 -8.38
C TRP A 283 -0.36 -18.82 -9.40
N ASP A 284 -0.55 -18.26 -10.57
CA ASP A 284 -1.21 -18.94 -11.69
C ASP A 284 -0.18 -19.81 -12.43
N GLU A 285 -0.27 -21.12 -12.28
CA GLU A 285 0.68 -22.04 -12.92
C GLU A 285 0.51 -22.11 -14.44
N ALA A 286 -0.66 -21.74 -14.97
CA ALA A 286 -0.91 -21.78 -16.40
C ALA A 286 -0.40 -20.52 -17.13
N SER A 287 -0.61 -19.35 -16.55
CA SER A 287 -0.30 -18.07 -17.20
C SER A 287 0.77 -17.24 -16.47
N GLY A 288 1.15 -17.64 -15.27
CA GLY A 288 2.04 -16.86 -14.40
C GLY A 288 1.33 -15.70 -13.72
N GLY A 289 2.07 -15.02 -12.82
CA GLY A 289 1.58 -13.90 -12.04
C GLY A 289 0.69 -14.27 -10.88
N LEU A 290 0.60 -13.39 -9.88
CA LEU A 290 -0.27 -13.58 -8.74
C LEU A 290 -1.70 -13.16 -9.09
N ASN A 291 -2.67 -14.00 -8.75
CA ASN A 291 -4.09 -13.70 -8.84
C ASN A 291 -4.47 -12.61 -7.82
N GLN A 292 -5.54 -11.86 -8.10
CA GLN A 292 -6.03 -10.82 -7.19
C GLN A 292 -6.64 -11.40 -5.91
N TYR A 293 -7.39 -12.50 -6.05
CA TYR A 293 -8.06 -13.18 -4.95
C TYR A 293 -7.78 -14.67 -4.96
N VAL A 294 -7.76 -15.26 -3.77
CA VAL A 294 -7.77 -16.71 -3.58
C VAL A 294 -8.81 -17.10 -2.52
N ASP A 295 -9.32 -18.31 -2.59
CA ASP A 295 -10.16 -18.89 -1.55
C ASP A 295 -9.28 -19.68 -0.58
N ILE A 296 -9.44 -19.46 0.73
CA ILE A 296 -8.63 -20.11 1.77
C ILE A 296 -8.71 -21.64 1.74
N LYS A 297 -9.80 -22.20 1.22
CA LYS A 297 -9.99 -23.64 1.01
C LYS A 297 -9.67 -24.10 -0.41
N GLN A 298 -9.07 -23.22 -1.23
CA GLN A 298 -8.75 -23.48 -2.63
C GLN A 298 -9.98 -23.90 -3.45
N GLN A 299 -11.16 -23.40 -3.09
CA GLN A 299 -12.38 -23.60 -3.85
C GLN A 299 -12.47 -22.61 -5.01
N PRO A 300 -13.21 -22.93 -6.09
CA PRO A 300 -13.44 -21.98 -7.17
C PRO A 300 -13.99 -20.65 -6.66
N SER A 301 -13.43 -19.54 -7.15
CA SER A 301 -13.88 -18.22 -6.80
C SER A 301 -15.23 -17.90 -7.46
N ILE A 302 -16.13 -17.25 -6.72
CA ILE A 302 -17.36 -16.68 -7.26
C ILE A 302 -17.13 -15.32 -7.96
N TYR A 303 -15.95 -14.74 -7.81
CA TYR A 303 -15.60 -13.45 -8.40
C TYR A 303 -15.05 -13.67 -9.81
N PRO A 304 -15.66 -13.10 -10.86
CA PRO A 304 -15.22 -13.31 -12.24
C PRO A 304 -13.84 -12.72 -12.53
N ASP A 305 -13.40 -11.78 -11.70
CA ASP A 305 -12.15 -11.04 -11.83
C ASP A 305 -10.99 -11.60 -10.96
N TRP A 306 -11.19 -12.75 -10.31
CA TRP A 306 -10.21 -13.29 -9.38
C TRP A 306 -8.84 -13.64 -10.02
N GLN A 307 -8.83 -14.00 -11.31
CA GLN A 307 -7.61 -14.29 -12.07
C GLN A 307 -6.97 -13.08 -12.72
N GLN A 308 -7.57 -11.90 -12.64
CA GLN A 308 -6.94 -10.68 -13.14
C GLN A 308 -5.61 -10.44 -12.42
N LYS A 309 -4.63 -9.99 -13.19
CA LYS A 309 -3.31 -9.67 -12.66
C LYS A 309 -3.21 -8.15 -12.50
N TRP A 310 -3.09 -7.72 -11.26
CA TRP A 310 -2.99 -6.31 -10.91
C TRP A 310 -1.54 -5.95 -10.61
N ALA A 311 -1.05 -4.84 -11.17
CA ALA A 311 0.31 -4.37 -10.95
C ALA A 311 0.63 -4.17 -9.47
N TRP A 312 -0.30 -3.55 -8.71
CA TRP A 312 -0.10 -3.29 -7.28
C TRP A 312 0.05 -4.57 -6.46
N VAL A 313 -0.66 -5.64 -6.82
CA VAL A 313 -0.54 -6.95 -6.15
C VAL A 313 0.87 -7.52 -6.33
N GLN A 314 1.40 -7.44 -7.55
CA GLN A 314 2.74 -7.94 -7.84
C GLN A 314 3.80 -7.14 -7.08
N VAL A 315 3.76 -5.80 -7.13
CA VAL A 315 4.80 -4.97 -6.48
C VAL A 315 4.74 -5.03 -4.95
N GLU A 316 3.55 -5.15 -4.35
CA GLU A 316 3.42 -5.37 -2.90
C GLU A 316 4.08 -6.68 -2.48
N SER A 317 3.90 -7.75 -3.25
CA SER A 317 4.54 -9.05 -2.96
C SER A 317 6.05 -8.99 -3.08
N LEU A 318 6.58 -8.26 -4.07
CA LEU A 318 8.02 -8.09 -4.25
C LEU A 318 8.68 -7.39 -3.06
N SER A 319 8.08 -6.30 -2.55
CA SER A 319 8.55 -5.63 -1.33
C SER A 319 8.49 -6.56 -0.11
N ALA A 320 7.38 -7.27 0.10
CA ALA A 320 7.19 -8.16 1.24
C ALA A 320 8.20 -9.33 1.24
N LEU A 321 8.47 -9.92 0.07
CA LEU A 321 9.46 -11.01 -0.07
C LEU A 321 10.89 -10.54 0.21
N LEU A 322 11.26 -9.34 -0.24
CA LEU A 322 12.58 -8.77 0.07
C LEU A 322 12.73 -8.46 1.56
N LYS A 323 11.70 -7.91 2.22
CA LYS A 323 11.67 -7.72 3.68
C LYS A 323 11.75 -9.06 4.40
N GLY A 324 10.96 -10.05 3.99
CA GLY A 324 11.01 -11.41 4.54
C GLY A 324 12.41 -12.03 4.46
N TYR A 325 13.08 -11.93 3.29
CA TYR A 325 14.46 -12.37 3.15
C TYR A 325 15.42 -11.60 4.05
N LEU A 326 15.29 -10.28 4.11
CA LEU A 326 16.17 -9.42 4.90
C LEU A 326 16.14 -9.79 6.39
N TYR A 327 14.96 -10.12 6.93
CA TYR A 327 14.78 -10.43 8.33
C TYR A 327 14.96 -11.91 8.71
N THR A 328 14.63 -12.83 7.80
CA THR A 328 14.64 -14.28 8.12
C THR A 328 15.70 -15.08 7.39
N ARG A 329 16.31 -14.52 6.35
CA ARG A 329 17.27 -15.21 5.46
C ARG A 329 16.71 -16.45 4.75
N GLN A 330 15.39 -16.61 4.68
CA GLN A 330 14.79 -17.73 3.99
C GLN A 330 15.01 -17.62 2.48
N PRO A 331 15.70 -18.59 1.83
CA PRO A 331 16.09 -18.50 0.42
C PRO A 331 14.88 -18.56 -0.53
N ASP A 332 13.76 -19.14 -0.09
CA ASP A 332 12.55 -19.25 -0.89
C ASP A 332 11.92 -17.86 -1.18
N CYS A 333 12.17 -16.88 -0.31
CA CYS A 333 11.79 -15.49 -0.59
C CYS A 333 12.43 -14.97 -1.88
N LEU A 334 13.73 -15.24 -2.10
CA LEU A 334 14.43 -14.81 -3.32
C LEU A 334 14.03 -15.61 -4.56
N LYS A 335 13.64 -16.87 -4.40
CA LYS A 335 13.11 -17.69 -5.51
C LYS A 335 11.77 -17.12 -5.99
N TRP A 336 10.84 -16.88 -5.06
CA TRP A 336 9.56 -16.26 -5.38
C TRP A 336 9.71 -14.82 -5.88
N PHE A 337 10.58 -14.04 -5.24
CA PHE A 337 10.89 -12.70 -5.71
C PHE A 337 11.32 -12.72 -7.18
N LYS A 338 12.26 -13.60 -7.56
CA LYS A 338 12.71 -13.69 -8.95
C LYS A 338 11.57 -14.08 -9.89
N ARG A 339 10.77 -15.07 -9.53
CA ARG A 339 9.66 -15.55 -10.35
C ARG A 339 8.62 -14.45 -10.61
N ILE A 340 8.24 -13.72 -9.56
CA ILE A 340 7.28 -12.62 -9.66
C ILE A 340 7.90 -11.40 -10.36
N HIS A 341 9.16 -11.09 -10.08
CA HIS A 341 9.89 -10.02 -10.76
C HIS A 341 9.94 -10.24 -12.27
N ASP A 342 10.37 -11.43 -12.72
CA ASP A 342 10.47 -11.75 -14.14
C ASP A 342 9.10 -11.56 -14.84
N TYR A 343 8.02 -12.03 -14.23
CA TYR A 343 6.66 -11.82 -14.72
C TYR A 343 6.26 -10.34 -14.75
N THR A 344 6.45 -9.65 -13.64
CA THR A 344 6.03 -8.25 -13.47
C THR A 344 6.71 -7.33 -14.49
N PHE A 345 8.01 -7.45 -14.64
CA PHE A 345 8.78 -6.62 -15.58
C PHE A 345 8.63 -7.01 -17.04
N HIS A 346 8.09 -8.20 -17.32
CA HIS A 346 7.76 -8.61 -18.67
C HIS A 346 6.40 -8.04 -19.14
N TYR A 347 5.39 -8.02 -18.28
CA TYR A 347 4.02 -7.75 -18.71
C TYR A 347 3.48 -6.35 -18.35
N PHE A 348 3.91 -5.75 -17.25
CA PHE A 348 3.30 -4.50 -16.79
C PHE A 348 3.88 -3.22 -17.38
N PRO A 349 5.18 -3.08 -17.69
CA PRO A 349 5.67 -1.88 -18.37
C PRO A 349 4.97 -1.71 -19.72
N ASP A 350 4.35 -0.53 -19.95
CA ASP A 350 3.75 -0.23 -21.24
C ASP A 350 4.86 0.10 -22.26
N THR A 351 4.95 -0.70 -23.31
CA THR A 351 5.98 -0.55 -24.35
C THR A 351 5.63 0.53 -25.39
N THR A 352 4.37 0.99 -25.38
CA THR A 352 3.87 1.97 -26.37
C THR A 352 3.75 3.36 -25.77
N HIS A 353 3.33 3.44 -24.52
CA HIS A 353 3.12 4.69 -23.80
C HIS A 353 3.88 4.67 -22.48
N ILE A 354 4.25 5.85 -22.00
CA ILE A 354 4.91 5.98 -20.69
C ILE A 354 4.02 5.44 -19.57
N GLY A 355 4.62 4.83 -18.55
CA GLY A 355 3.93 4.25 -17.39
C GLY A 355 3.72 2.75 -17.50
N TRP A 356 2.92 2.21 -16.60
CA TRP A 356 2.64 0.79 -16.47
C TRP A 356 1.16 0.50 -16.73
N HIS A 357 0.85 -0.72 -17.17
CA HIS A 357 -0.51 -1.24 -17.17
C HIS A 357 -0.97 -1.50 -15.73
N VAL A 358 -2.23 -1.24 -15.43
CA VAL A 358 -2.79 -1.43 -14.08
C VAL A 358 -3.29 -2.85 -13.89
N ILE A 359 -3.99 -3.37 -14.91
CA ILE A 359 -4.63 -4.67 -14.90
C ILE A 359 -4.38 -5.34 -16.24
N ILE A 360 -3.97 -6.60 -16.18
CA ILE A 360 -3.85 -7.47 -17.35
C ILE A 360 -4.65 -8.74 -17.15
N ASP A 361 -5.06 -9.35 -18.25
CA ASP A 361 -5.69 -10.67 -18.25
C ASP A 361 -4.64 -11.80 -18.06
N PRO A 362 -5.06 -13.07 -17.91
CA PRO A 362 -4.14 -14.20 -17.83
C PRO A 362 -3.23 -14.36 -19.06
N GLN A 363 -3.58 -13.80 -20.20
CA GLN A 363 -2.77 -13.81 -21.44
C GLN A 363 -1.77 -12.64 -21.51
N GLY A 364 -1.75 -11.79 -20.48
CA GLY A 364 -0.85 -10.64 -20.39
C GLY A 364 -1.33 -9.42 -21.20
N GLN A 365 -2.59 -9.39 -21.62
CA GLN A 365 -3.13 -8.26 -22.36
C GLN A 365 -3.77 -7.24 -21.40
N PRO A 366 -3.58 -5.93 -21.61
CA PRO A 366 -4.22 -4.91 -20.81
C PRO A 366 -5.74 -5.02 -20.86
N LEU A 367 -6.39 -5.14 -19.70
CA LEU A 367 -7.85 -5.19 -19.58
C LEU A 367 -8.51 -3.82 -19.66
N ILE A 368 -7.76 -2.78 -19.31
CA ILE A 368 -8.24 -1.39 -19.37
C ILE A 368 -7.23 -0.50 -20.09
N HIS A 369 -7.73 0.45 -20.84
CA HIS A 369 -6.90 1.46 -21.51
C HIS A 369 -6.68 2.69 -20.62
N ALA A 370 -6.35 2.45 -19.35
CA ALA A 370 -6.12 3.48 -18.34
C ALA A 370 -4.89 3.15 -17.49
N LYS A 371 -4.33 4.18 -16.82
CA LYS A 371 -3.19 4.06 -15.90
C LYS A 371 -3.61 4.08 -14.43
N SER A 372 -4.90 4.08 -14.18
CA SER A 372 -5.52 4.06 -12.85
C SER A 372 -6.94 3.51 -12.92
N THR A 373 -7.50 3.22 -11.74
CA THR A 373 -8.91 2.87 -11.54
C THR A 373 -9.46 3.69 -10.38
N PRO A 374 -10.77 3.69 -10.10
CA PRO A 374 -11.32 4.35 -8.91
C PRO A 374 -10.73 3.88 -7.57
N SER A 375 -10.11 2.71 -7.54
CA SER A 375 -9.52 2.12 -6.33
C SER A 375 -7.98 2.07 -6.32
N VAL A 376 -7.32 2.30 -7.45
CA VAL A 376 -5.86 2.15 -7.59
C VAL A 376 -5.27 3.30 -8.40
N GLY A 377 -4.45 4.13 -7.76
CA GLY A 377 -3.64 5.18 -8.36
C GLY A 377 -2.15 4.81 -8.41
N CYS A 378 -1.29 5.83 -8.28
CA CYS A 378 0.17 5.65 -8.37
C CYS A 378 0.83 5.10 -7.09
N TYR A 379 0.14 5.12 -5.95
CA TYR A 379 0.73 4.94 -4.61
C TYR A 379 1.57 3.67 -4.47
N SER A 380 0.97 2.49 -4.71
CA SER A 380 1.70 1.22 -4.52
C SER A 380 2.86 1.08 -5.49
N LEU A 381 2.73 1.53 -6.75
CA LEU A 381 3.84 1.49 -7.71
C LEU A 381 5.00 2.37 -7.25
N VAL A 382 4.73 3.63 -6.89
CA VAL A 382 5.78 4.56 -6.44
C VAL A 382 6.45 4.02 -5.18
N ARG A 383 5.66 3.64 -4.18
CA ARG A 383 6.18 3.15 -2.91
C ARG A 383 6.99 1.86 -3.10
N CYS A 384 6.40 0.83 -3.70
CA CYS A 384 7.03 -0.48 -3.77
C CYS A 384 8.24 -0.52 -4.71
N LEU A 385 8.22 0.21 -5.83
CA LEU A 385 9.41 0.28 -6.70
C LEU A 385 10.58 0.98 -6.00
N THR A 386 10.29 2.03 -5.23
CA THR A 386 11.31 2.74 -4.45
C THR A 386 11.86 1.86 -3.31
N GLU A 387 10.96 1.25 -2.53
CA GLU A 387 11.35 0.34 -1.45
C GLU A 387 12.14 -0.86 -1.97
N ALA A 388 11.70 -1.49 -3.05
CA ALA A 388 12.40 -2.63 -3.64
C ALA A 388 13.82 -2.29 -4.07
N ALA A 389 14.04 -1.12 -4.69
CA ALA A 389 15.38 -0.65 -5.05
C ALA A 389 16.30 -0.52 -3.82
N GLN A 390 15.77 0.08 -2.73
CA GLN A 390 16.51 0.24 -1.48
C GLN A 390 16.75 -1.10 -0.76
N LEU A 391 15.74 -1.98 -0.72
CA LEU A 391 15.83 -3.29 -0.10
C LEU A 391 16.83 -4.21 -0.82
N LEU A 392 16.89 -4.17 -2.15
CA LEU A 392 17.87 -4.92 -2.94
C LEU A 392 19.30 -4.50 -2.57
N THR A 393 19.55 -3.21 -2.40
CA THR A 393 20.86 -2.70 -1.94
C THR A 393 21.18 -3.20 -0.52
N LYS A 394 20.19 -3.20 0.39
CA LYS A 394 20.36 -3.75 1.74
C LYS A 394 20.63 -5.26 1.72
N CYS A 395 19.96 -6.01 0.85
CA CYS A 395 20.18 -7.47 0.70
C CYS A 395 21.60 -7.78 0.22
N GLU A 396 22.13 -6.99 -0.72
CA GLU A 396 23.51 -7.13 -1.18
C GLU A 396 24.53 -6.87 -0.06
N GLN A 397 24.36 -5.77 0.66
CA GLN A 397 25.22 -5.43 1.79
C GLN A 397 25.21 -6.54 2.86
N ALA A 398 24.05 -7.11 3.13
CA ALA A 398 23.90 -8.18 4.08
C ALA A 398 24.62 -9.47 3.64
N GLN A 399 24.48 -9.88 2.37
CA GLN A 399 25.22 -11.03 1.83
C GLN A 399 26.74 -10.83 1.83
N THR A 400 27.19 -9.60 1.53
CA THR A 400 28.62 -9.28 1.56
C THR A 400 29.20 -9.38 2.97
N LYS A 401 28.47 -8.91 3.97
CA LYS A 401 28.89 -9.03 5.38
C LYS A 401 28.96 -10.50 5.84
N GLU A 402 27.98 -11.32 5.47
CA GLU A 402 28.00 -12.76 5.77
C GLU A 402 29.21 -13.46 5.16
N LYS A 403 29.54 -13.16 3.88
CA LYS A 403 30.73 -13.72 3.20
C LYS A 403 32.05 -13.28 3.82
N SER A 404 32.10 -12.08 4.43
CA SER A 404 33.29 -11.56 5.10
C SER A 404 33.47 -12.06 6.55
N GLY A 405 32.61 -12.97 7.02
CA GLY A 405 32.66 -13.54 8.39
C GLY A 405 32.29 -12.55 9.52
N ARG A 406 31.75 -11.37 9.16
CA ARG A 406 31.20 -10.42 10.14
C ARG A 406 29.73 -10.77 10.35
N THR A 407 29.44 -11.37 11.49
CA THR A 407 28.06 -11.67 11.89
C THR A 407 27.21 -10.39 11.86
N VAL A 408 26.15 -10.41 11.07
CA VAL A 408 25.15 -9.35 11.07
C VAL A 408 24.08 -9.76 12.07
N TYR A 409 24.04 -9.06 13.17
CA TYR A 409 22.94 -9.15 14.16
C TYR A 409 21.91 -8.09 13.84
#